data_12faa523c916f5aa48010108464d1348
#
_entry.id   12faa523c916f5aa48010108464d1348
#
_cell.length_a   1.000
_cell.length_b   1.000
_cell.length_c   1.000
_cell.angle_alpha   90.00
_cell.angle_beta   90.00
_cell.angle_gamma   90.00
#
_symmetry.space_group_name_H-M   'P 1'
#
loop_
_entity.id
_entity.type
_entity.pdbx_description
1 polymer ?
#
loop_
_entity_poly.entity_id
_entity_poly.type
_entity_poly.pdbx_seq_one_letter_code
_entity_poly.pdbx_strand_id
1 'polypeptide(L)' 'MSEQQRREAALLSMSRFADQHNVSDRNWEEVRHPDRIDFIGTTDDGRKFGVGYLIDAALGEG' A
#
# COMPACT_ATOMS: atom_id res chain seq x y z
N MET A 1 9.71 -4.96 13.95
CA MET A 1 8.95 -3.85 13.33
C MET A 1 7.47 -4.07 13.58
N SER A 2 6.77 -3.07 14.07
CA SER A 2 5.35 -3.19 14.35
C SER A 2 4.53 -3.05 13.06
N GLU A 3 3.27 -3.46 13.12
CA GLU A 3 2.36 -3.28 12.00
C GLU A 3 2.24 -1.82 11.61
N GLN A 4 2.19 -0.92 12.60
CA GLN A 4 2.10 0.50 12.33
C GLN A 4 3.33 0.99 11.56
N GLN A 5 4.51 0.52 11.92
CA GLN A 5 5.73 0.91 11.23
C GLN A 5 5.73 0.39 9.80
N ARG A 6 5.25 -0.83 9.59
CA ARG A 6 5.11 -1.39 8.24
C ARG A 6 4.12 -0.57 7.41
N ARG A 7 3.01 -0.18 8.03
CA ARG A 7 2.02 0.65 7.35
C ARG A 7 2.61 2.00 6.96
N GLU A 8 3.37 2.62 7.87
CA GLU A 8 3.99 3.91 7.57
C GLU A 8 4.98 3.80 6.43
N ALA A 9 5.75 2.72 6.39
CA ALA A 9 6.68 2.49 5.27
C ALA A 9 5.93 2.35 3.95
N ALA A 10 4.80 1.65 3.96
CA ALA A 10 3.98 1.50 2.77
C ALA A 10 3.41 2.84 2.31
N LEU A 11 2.94 3.64 3.26
CA LEU A 11 2.41 4.96 2.92
C LEU A 11 3.49 5.89 2.33
N LEU A 12 4.71 5.79 2.83
CA LEU A 12 5.81 6.54 2.27
C LEU A 12 6.12 6.10 0.83
N SER A 13 6.09 4.80 0.57
CA SER A 13 6.26 4.27 -0.77
C SER A 13 5.17 4.74 -1.72
N MET A 14 3.92 4.78 -1.24
CA MET A 14 2.80 5.31 -2.01
C MET A 14 3.04 6.76 -2.40
N SER A 15 3.51 7.56 -1.45
CA SER A 15 3.79 8.97 -1.71
C SER A 15 4.85 9.13 -2.81
N ARG A 16 5.88 8.31 -2.77
CA ARG A 16 6.93 8.35 -3.79
C ARG A 16 6.39 7.95 -5.16
N PHE A 17 5.58 6.90 -5.22
CA PHE A 17 4.96 6.50 -6.47
C PHE A 17 4.03 7.59 -7.00
N ALA A 18 3.27 8.21 -6.11
CA ALA A 18 2.37 9.28 -6.52
C ALA A 18 3.13 10.43 -7.18
N ASP A 19 4.27 10.80 -6.59
CA ASP A 19 5.09 11.88 -7.13
C ASP A 19 5.72 11.50 -8.47
N GLN A 20 6.17 10.25 -8.61
CA GLN A 20 6.87 9.82 -9.80
C GLN A 20 5.94 9.55 -10.99
N HIS A 21 4.70 9.15 -10.71
CA HIS A 21 3.80 8.63 -11.74
C HIS A 21 2.48 9.40 -11.83
N ASN A 22 2.37 10.52 -11.16
CA ASN A 22 1.17 11.36 -11.21
C ASN A 22 -0.09 10.61 -10.82
N VAL A 23 -0.03 9.90 -9.70
CA VAL A 23 -1.19 9.20 -9.15
C VAL A 23 -1.81 10.10 -8.09
N SER A 24 -3.06 10.47 -8.26
CA SER A 24 -3.76 11.31 -7.28
C SER A 24 -4.24 10.45 -6.10
N ASP A 25 -4.52 11.09 -4.98
CA ASP A 25 -5.01 10.40 -3.80
C ASP A 25 -6.29 9.62 -4.08
N ARG A 26 -7.10 10.10 -4.99
CA ARG A 26 -8.37 9.46 -5.33
C ARG A 26 -8.20 8.18 -6.12
N ASN A 27 -7.03 7.96 -6.69
CA ASN A 27 -6.77 6.80 -7.52
C ASN A 27 -6.17 5.63 -6.75
N TRP A 28 -6.06 5.76 -5.43
CA TRP A 28 -5.60 4.67 -4.58
C TRP A 28 -6.78 3.90 -4.01
N GLU A 29 -6.70 2.58 -4.06
CA GLU A 29 -7.72 1.70 -3.50
C GLU A 29 -7.07 0.80 -2.45
N GLU A 30 -7.70 0.66 -1.30
CA GLU A 30 -7.24 -0.23 -0.25
C GLU A 30 -7.92 -1.59 -0.42
N VAL A 31 -7.12 -2.64 -0.56
CA VAL A 31 -7.60 -4.02 -0.70
C VAL A 31 -7.12 -4.80 0.52
N ARG A 32 -8.06 -5.35 1.28
CA ARG A 32 -7.75 -6.09 2.50
C ARG A 32 -7.74 -7.58 2.24
N HIS A 33 -6.67 -8.23 2.68
CA HIS A 33 -6.52 -9.69 2.66
C HIS A 33 -6.40 -10.17 4.10
N PRO A 34 -6.58 -11.48 4.34
CA PRO A 34 -6.45 -12.00 5.70
C PRO A 34 -5.08 -11.78 6.34
N ASP A 35 -4.03 -11.64 5.53
CA ASP A 35 -2.66 -11.58 6.02
C ASP A 35 -1.96 -10.26 5.69
N ARG A 36 -2.55 -9.42 4.86
CA ARG A 36 -1.90 -8.19 4.44
C ARG A 36 -2.93 -7.18 3.97
N ILE A 37 -2.48 -5.96 3.83
CA ILE A 37 -3.28 -4.89 3.24
C ILE A 37 -2.49 -4.34 2.06
N ASP A 38 -3.12 -4.26 0.90
CA ASP A 38 -2.52 -3.72 -0.31
C ASP A 38 -3.18 -2.39 -0.68
N PHE A 39 -2.38 -1.47 -1.19
CA PHE A 39 -2.87 -0.23 -1.77
C PHE A 39 -2.55 -0.26 -3.25
N ILE A 40 -3.57 -0.12 -4.08
CA ILE A 40 -3.42 -0.16 -5.55
C ILE A 40 -3.66 1.23 -6.08
N GLY A 41 -2.64 1.77 -6.74
CA GLY A 41 -2.73 3.09 -7.38
C GLY A 41 -2.86 2.96 -8.87
N THR A 42 -3.67 3.80 -9.49
CA THR A 42 -3.85 3.82 -10.94
C THR A 42 -3.39 5.18 -11.47
N THR A 43 -2.50 5.15 -12.46
CA THR A 43 -2.01 6.35 -13.10
C THR A 43 -2.99 6.84 -14.16
N ASP A 44 -2.75 8.06 -14.65
CA ASP A 44 -3.60 8.64 -15.68
C ASP A 44 -3.57 7.83 -16.98
N ASP A 45 -2.48 7.13 -17.24
CA ASP A 45 -2.36 6.31 -18.47
C ASP A 45 -2.83 4.87 -18.25
N GLY A 46 -3.46 4.57 -17.12
CA GLY A 46 -4.04 3.26 -16.86
C GLY A 46 -3.13 2.24 -16.24
N ARG A 47 -1.92 2.60 -15.89
CA ARG A 47 -1.01 1.67 -15.20
C ARG A 47 -1.40 1.53 -13.75
N LYS A 48 -1.14 0.35 -13.20
CA LYS A 48 -1.44 0.08 -11.79
C LYS A 48 -0.17 -0.26 -11.04
N PHE A 49 -0.09 0.25 -9.83
CA PHE A 49 1.01 -0.03 -8.90
C PHE A 49 0.44 -0.56 -7.60
N GLY A 50 1.12 -1.53 -7.02
CA GLY A 50 0.70 -2.08 -5.74
C GLY A 50 1.77 -1.84 -4.68
N VAL A 51 1.34 -1.44 -3.51
CA VAL A 51 2.18 -1.32 -2.32
C VAL A 51 1.41 -1.98 -1.18
N GLY A 52 2.07 -2.86 -0.43
CA GLY A 52 1.37 -3.54 0.64
C GLY A 52 2.23 -3.74 1.86
N TYR A 53 1.59 -4.16 2.95
CA TYR A 53 2.31 -4.52 4.17
C TYR A 53 1.60 -5.68 4.85
N LEU A 54 2.39 -6.49 5.56
CA LEU A 54 1.84 -7.61 6.33
C LEU A 54 1.24 -7.10 7.63
N ILE A 55 0.10 -7.64 7.98
CA ILE A 55 -0.52 -7.36 9.28
C ILE A 55 -0.01 -8.36 10.31
N ASP A 56 -0.23 -8.06 11.59
CA ASP A 56 0.29 -8.91 12.66
C ASP A 56 -0.26 -10.32 12.61
N ALA A 57 -1.50 -10.49 12.13
CA ALA A 57 -2.09 -11.81 11.98
C ALA A 57 -1.28 -12.72 11.04
N ALA A 58 -0.65 -12.12 10.01
CA ALA A 58 0.17 -12.91 9.08
C ALA A 58 1.46 -13.40 9.72
N LEU A 59 1.92 -12.74 10.75
CA LEU A 59 3.16 -13.10 11.44
C LEU A 59 2.93 -14.13 12.53
N GLY A 60 1.69 -14.60 12.62
CA GLY A 60 1.40 -15.77 13.43
C GLY A 60 1.40 -15.57 14.85
N GLU A 61 1.24 -14.64 15.21
CA GLU A 61 1.32 -14.62 16.29
C GLU A 61 0.67 -15.28 17.00
N GLY A 62 0.71 -15.67 17.10
CA GLY A 62 -0.02 -16.52 17.79
C GLY A 62 0.14 -17.16 18.32
#